data_6fdd065e95e3ba20341e4405d06f4763
#
_entry.id   6fdd065e95e3ba20341e4405d06f4763
#
_cell.length_a   1.000
_cell.length_b   1.000
_cell.length_c   1.000
_cell.angle_alpha   90.00
_cell.angle_beta   90.00
_cell.angle_gamma   90.00
#
_symmetry.space_group_name_H-M   'P 1'
#
loop_
_entity.id
_entity.type
_entity.pdbx_description
1 polymer ?
#
loop_
_entity_poly.entity_id
_entity_poly.type
_entity_poly.pdbx_seq_one_letter_code
_entity_poly.pdbx_strand_id
1 'polypeptide(L)' 'MPFAQIYMIEGRTEDMKRAVIEKVSAALVDATSAPKEAVRVWITEVPNTNWGIAGQTAKDLGR' A
#
# COMPACT_ATOMS: atom_id res chain seq x y z
N MET A 1 14.64 10.47 -6.82
CA MET A 1 13.89 9.29 -7.19
C MET A 1 12.76 9.04 -6.21
N PRO A 2 11.45 9.39 -6.52
CA PRO A 2 10.41 9.18 -5.53
C PRO A 2 10.02 7.71 -5.40
N PHE A 3 9.74 7.30 -4.16
CA PHE A 3 9.14 5.99 -3.92
C PHE A 3 8.14 6.09 -2.78
N ALA A 4 7.19 5.17 -2.77
CA ALA A 4 6.20 5.05 -1.72
C ALA A 4 6.18 3.63 -1.19
N GLN A 5 6.09 3.50 0.11
CA GLN A 5 5.91 2.22 0.77
C GLN A 5 4.55 2.23 1.44
N ILE A 6 3.74 1.22 1.14
CA ILE A 6 2.37 1.13 1.61
C ILE A 6 2.22 -0.13 2.46
N TYR A 7 1.68 0.04 3.65
CA TYR A 7 1.32 -1.09 4.50
C TYR A 7 -0.18 -1.27 4.44
N MET A 8 -0.62 -2.51 4.33
CA MET A 8 -2.04 -2.83 4.39
C MET A 8 -2.24 -4.21 4.99
N ILE A 9 -3.40 -4.44 5.55
CA ILE A 9 -3.76 -5.75 6.08
C ILE A 9 -3.94 -6.70 4.90
N GLU A 10 -3.52 -7.94 5.05
CA GLU A 10 -3.72 -9.00 4.06
C GLU A 10 -5.19 -9.16 3.70
N GLY A 11 -5.45 -9.62 2.48
CA GLY A 11 -6.80 -9.94 2.02
C GLY A 11 -7.20 -9.24 0.73
N ARG A 12 -6.41 -8.31 0.25
CA ARG A 12 -6.69 -7.67 -1.05
C ARG A 12 -6.28 -8.60 -2.18
N THR A 13 -7.02 -8.56 -3.27
CA THR A 13 -6.70 -9.36 -4.45
C THR A 13 -5.47 -8.81 -5.17
N GLU A 14 -4.87 -9.64 -6.01
CA GLU A 14 -3.74 -9.19 -6.84
C GLU A 14 -4.14 -8.00 -7.71
N ASP A 15 -5.36 -8.02 -8.27
CA ASP A 15 -5.82 -6.92 -9.11
C ASP A 15 -5.99 -5.63 -8.33
N MET A 16 -6.45 -5.71 -7.09
CA MET A 16 -6.54 -4.53 -6.22
C MET A 16 -5.16 -3.94 -5.92
N LYS A 17 -4.21 -4.80 -5.63
CA LYS A 17 -2.84 -4.36 -5.34
C LYS A 17 -2.18 -3.75 -6.58
N ARG A 18 -2.43 -4.35 -7.75
CA ARG A 18 -1.95 -3.80 -9.02
C ARG A 18 -2.53 -2.39 -9.25
N ALA A 19 -3.82 -2.20 -8.97
CA ALA A 19 -4.46 -0.89 -9.10
C ALA A 19 -3.87 0.15 -8.15
N VAL A 20 -3.57 -0.25 -6.92
CA VAL A 20 -2.93 0.65 -5.94
C VAL A 20 -1.56 1.10 -6.45
N ILE A 21 -0.74 0.16 -6.92
CA ILE A 21 0.58 0.48 -7.45
C ILE A 21 0.47 1.43 -8.64
N GLU A 22 -0.45 1.15 -9.56
CA GLU A 22 -0.65 1.98 -10.75
C GLU A 22 -1.07 3.41 -10.39
N LYS A 23 -2.07 3.54 -9.51
CA LYS A 23 -2.63 4.84 -9.16
C LYS A 23 -1.67 5.67 -8.31
N VAL A 24 -0.99 5.05 -7.35
CA VAL A 24 -0.01 5.77 -6.52
C VAL A 24 1.18 6.20 -7.38
N SER A 25 1.63 5.34 -8.29
CA SER A 25 2.71 5.70 -9.22
C SER A 25 2.33 6.90 -10.07
N ALA A 26 1.11 6.89 -10.62
CA ALA A 26 0.62 8.02 -11.42
C ALA A 26 0.55 9.31 -10.62
N ALA A 27 0.11 9.22 -9.36
CA ALA A 27 0.04 10.40 -8.49
C ALA A 27 1.44 10.98 -8.20
N LEU A 28 2.43 10.12 -7.99
CA LEU A 28 3.80 10.58 -7.76
C LEU A 28 4.38 11.25 -9.00
N VAL A 29 4.14 10.69 -10.18
CA VAL A 29 4.58 11.30 -11.44
C VAL A 29 3.92 12.67 -11.61
N ASP A 30 2.62 12.74 -11.39
CA ASP A 30 1.87 13.99 -11.56
C ASP A 30 2.35 15.08 -10.59
N ALA A 31 2.57 14.71 -9.34
CA ALA A 31 2.92 15.70 -8.29
C ALA A 31 4.38 16.14 -8.34
N THR A 32 5.29 15.27 -8.76
CA THR A 32 6.73 15.54 -8.69
C THR A 32 7.38 15.80 -10.04
N SER A 33 6.66 15.53 -11.13
CA SER A 33 7.20 15.59 -12.50
C SER A 33 8.36 14.60 -12.73
N ALA A 34 8.49 13.60 -11.86
CA ALA A 34 9.53 12.58 -12.05
C ALA A 34 9.18 11.69 -13.25
N PRO A 35 10.18 11.20 -13.98
CA PRO A 35 9.90 10.23 -15.04
C PRO A 35 9.31 8.96 -14.45
N LYS A 36 8.35 8.37 -15.15
CA LYS A 36 7.62 7.20 -14.69
C LYS A 36 8.57 6.06 -14.30
N GLU A 37 9.63 5.87 -15.04
CA GLU A 37 10.61 4.81 -14.83
C GLU A 37 11.39 4.98 -13.52
N ALA A 38 11.44 6.19 -12.98
CA ALA A 38 12.14 6.48 -11.74
C ALA A 38 11.28 6.25 -10.50
N VAL A 39 9.97 6.07 -10.67
CA VAL A 39 9.04 5.91 -9.56
C VAL A 39 9.00 4.47 -9.11
N ARG A 40 9.06 4.27 -7.79
CA ARG A 40 8.92 2.95 -7.17
C ARG A 40 7.79 2.97 -6.16
N VAL A 41 6.96 1.96 -6.20
CA VAL A 41 5.87 1.77 -5.23
C VAL A 41 5.88 0.31 -4.83
N TRP A 42 5.85 0.03 -3.54
CA TRP A 42 5.68 -1.36 -3.11
C TRP A 42 4.73 -1.44 -1.93
N ILE A 43 4.14 -2.62 -1.78
CA ILE A 43 3.14 -2.91 -0.77
C ILE A 43 3.70 -3.97 0.16
N THR A 44 3.61 -3.72 1.45
CA THR A 44 3.92 -4.71 2.47
C THR A 44 2.60 -5.11 3.12
N GLU A 45 2.25 -6.40 3.01
CA GLU A 45 1.04 -6.91 3.63
C GLU A 45 1.32 -7.37 5.03
N VAL A 46 0.39 -7.07 5.94
CA VAL A 46 0.51 -7.39 7.36
C VAL A 46 -0.66 -8.29 7.75
N PRO A 47 -0.41 -9.43 8.40
CA PRO A 47 -1.51 -10.25 8.91
C PRO A 47 -2.37 -9.45 9.89
N ASN A 48 -3.66 -9.73 9.90
CA ASN A 48 -4.58 -9.01 10.80
C ASN A 48 -4.30 -9.30 12.29
N THR A 49 -3.52 -10.33 12.58
CA THR A 49 -3.04 -10.62 13.94
C THR A 49 -1.89 -9.70 14.36
N ASN A 50 -1.27 -9.02 13.41
CA ASN A 50 -0.12 -8.13 13.65
C ASN A 50 -0.49 -6.65 13.49
N TRP A 51 -1.75 -6.36 13.27
CA TRP A 51 -2.23 -4.98 13.06
C TRP A 51 -3.02 -4.56 14.28
N GLY A 52 -2.50 -3.59 15.02
CA GLY A 52 -3.12 -3.12 16.26
C GLY A 52 -3.93 -1.86 16.07
N ILE A 53 -5.11 -1.83 16.65
CA ILE A 53 -5.99 -0.66 16.67
C ILE A 53 -6.47 -0.51 18.10
N ALA A 54 -6.11 0.60 18.75
CA ALA A 54 -6.49 0.89 20.13
C ALA A 54 -6.14 -0.27 21.09
N GLY A 55 -5.00 -0.92 20.84
CA GLY A 55 -4.51 -2.00 21.70
C GLY A 55 -5.10 -3.37 21.42
N GLN A 56 -5.96 -3.49 20.43
CA GLN A 56 -6.53 -4.78 20.03
C GLN A 56 -6.05 -5.13 18.63
N THR A 57 -6.03 -6.43 18.30
CA THR A 57 -5.68 -6.83 16.95
C THR A 57 -6.86 -6.57 16.01
N ALA A 58 -6.56 -6.29 14.75
CA ALA A 58 -7.59 -6.14 13.73
C ALA A 58 -8.45 -7.40 13.63
N LYS A 59 -7.83 -8.57 13.80
CA LYS A 59 -8.56 -9.84 13.81
C LYS A 59 -9.63 -9.87 14.90
N ASP A 60 -9.28 -9.47 16.12
CA ASP A 60 -10.23 -9.48 17.24
C ASP A 60 -11.37 -8.48 17.02
N LEU A 61 -11.12 -7.45 16.22
CA LEU A 61 -12.12 -6.45 15.86
C LEU A 61 -12.94 -6.84 14.63
N GLY A 62 -12.71 -8.03 14.08
CA GLY A 62 -13.43 -8.51 12.91
C GLY A 62 -12.97 -7.90 11.58
N ARG A 63 -11.73 -7.47 11.54
CA ARG A 63 -11.20 -6.81 10.34
C ARG A 63 -10.13 -7.62 9.63
#